data_ae1af9fe19ebc63fede3f6a2714db36f
#
_entry.id   ae1af9fe19ebc63fede3f6a2714db36f
#
_cell.length_a   1.000
_cell.length_b   1.000
_cell.length_c   1.000
_cell.angle_alpha   90.00
_cell.angle_beta   90.00
_cell.angle_gamma   90.00
#
_symmetry.space_group_name_H-M   'P 1'
#
loop_
_entity.id
_entity.type
_entity.pdbx_description
1 polymer ?
#
loop_
_entity_poly.entity_id
_entity_poly.type
_entity_poly.pdbx_seq_one_letter_code
_entity_poly.pdbx_strand_id
1 'polypeptide(L)'
;MTAISSNRADKKAEKLLEREIARKKRKLQKTTAFDIFNIIFLLILALIVIIPFYYTIVRSFLTQQEFIMNGTTLWPQSPTLGNYRDIFVGTGLLRSFFNSVLYTVAGTIFSMFLATTLAYGLSKKNYPGRALFQNMIVFTMYFGGGVVPFFLLIKDLGLYGNRFAVVIALAFNAFNMIILRNFFESLPPDLEEAAMLDGASPFRIFWQIDLPLMKPALATVTLYFIVDRWNEWFWSNLLSVSYTHLT
;
A
#
# COMPACT_ATOMS: atom_id res chain seq x y z
N MET A 1 -33.03 -39.07 -41.55
CA MET A 1 -33.87 -38.78 -40.37
C MET A 1 -33.15 -38.89 -39.01
N THR A 2 -31.93 -39.40 -38.96
CA THR A 2 -31.15 -39.66 -37.68
C THR A 2 -30.40 -38.45 -37.10
N ALA A 3 -30.05 -37.45 -37.88
CA ALA A 3 -29.28 -36.29 -37.39
C ALA A 3 -30.11 -35.23 -36.61
N ILE A 4 -31.43 -35.14 -36.88
CA ILE A 4 -32.33 -34.17 -36.25
C ILE A 4 -32.76 -34.64 -34.84
N SER A 5 -32.80 -35.98 -34.63
CA SER A 5 -33.13 -36.56 -33.30
C SER A 5 -32.00 -36.41 -32.28
N SER A 6 -30.73 -36.53 -32.72
CA SER A 6 -29.53 -36.33 -31.89
C SER A 6 -29.45 -34.89 -31.32
N ASN A 7 -29.65 -33.89 -32.18
CA ASN A 7 -29.58 -32.48 -31.78
C ASN A 7 -30.69 -32.06 -30.78
N ARG A 8 -31.84 -32.75 -30.77
CA ARG A 8 -32.90 -32.53 -29.76
C ARG A 8 -32.59 -33.20 -28.42
N ALA A 9 -31.91 -34.35 -28.40
CA ALA A 9 -31.52 -35.04 -27.20
C ALA A 9 -30.39 -34.28 -26.48
N ASP A 10 -29.40 -33.77 -27.21
CA ASP A 10 -28.28 -33.00 -26.67
C ASP A 10 -28.77 -31.68 -26.04
N LYS A 11 -29.65 -30.92 -26.70
CA LYS A 11 -30.26 -29.71 -26.15
C LYS A 11 -31.13 -29.98 -24.91
N LYS A 12 -31.73 -31.18 -24.81
CA LYS A 12 -32.51 -31.55 -23.62
C LYS A 12 -31.59 -31.91 -22.45
N ALA A 13 -30.47 -32.56 -22.71
CA ALA A 13 -29.44 -32.90 -21.71
C ALA A 13 -28.78 -31.60 -21.15
N GLU A 14 -28.42 -30.66 -22.01
CA GLU A 14 -27.84 -29.38 -21.65
C GLU A 14 -28.78 -28.57 -20.74
N LYS A 15 -30.06 -28.47 -21.07
CA LYS A 15 -31.09 -27.82 -20.22
C LYS A 15 -31.31 -28.50 -18.86
N LEU A 16 -31.16 -29.82 -18.81
CA LEU A 16 -31.25 -30.55 -17.54
C LEU A 16 -30.02 -30.27 -16.65
N LEU A 17 -28.83 -30.25 -17.28
CA LEU A 17 -27.58 -29.90 -16.56
C LEU A 17 -27.63 -28.48 -16.02
N GLU A 18 -28.06 -27.51 -16.81
CA GLU A 18 -28.25 -26.10 -16.35
C GLU A 18 -29.25 -25.99 -15.18
N ARG A 19 -30.36 -26.78 -15.24
CA ARG A 19 -31.32 -26.81 -14.14
C ARG A 19 -30.76 -27.45 -12.86
N GLU A 20 -29.94 -28.48 -12.99
CA GLU A 20 -29.25 -29.08 -11.84
C GLU A 20 -28.20 -28.16 -11.24
N ILE A 21 -27.42 -27.47 -12.07
CA ILE A 21 -26.45 -26.46 -11.64
C ILE A 21 -27.17 -25.30 -10.93
N ALA A 22 -28.27 -24.82 -11.49
CA ALA A 22 -29.11 -23.77 -10.89
C ALA A 22 -29.75 -24.23 -9.56
N ARG A 23 -30.18 -25.50 -9.46
CA ARG A 23 -30.69 -26.09 -8.20
C ARG A 23 -29.57 -26.24 -7.14
N LYS A 24 -28.37 -26.67 -7.54
CA LYS A 24 -27.20 -26.72 -6.62
C LYS A 24 -26.80 -25.33 -6.17
N LYS A 25 -26.75 -24.34 -7.06
CA LYS A 25 -26.50 -22.92 -6.68
C LYS A 25 -27.56 -22.40 -5.70
N ARG A 26 -28.85 -22.68 -5.91
CA ARG A 26 -29.92 -22.28 -4.96
C ARG A 26 -29.86 -23.01 -3.62
N LYS A 27 -29.38 -24.26 -3.58
CA LYS A 27 -29.17 -24.98 -2.29
C LYS A 27 -27.97 -24.46 -1.51
N LEU A 28 -26.91 -23.98 -2.20
CA LEU A 28 -25.76 -23.31 -1.59
C LEU A 28 -26.10 -21.90 -1.09
N GLN A 29 -27.18 -21.29 -1.56
CA GLN A 29 -27.64 -19.95 -1.17
C GLN A 29 -28.74 -19.95 -0.07
N LYS A 30 -28.99 -21.06 0.61
CA LYS A 30 -29.87 -21.02 1.79
C LYS A 30 -29.13 -20.32 2.90
N THR A 31 -29.53 -19.09 3.20
CA THR A 31 -29.06 -18.35 4.38
C THR A 31 -29.26 -19.19 5.62
N THR A 32 -28.18 -19.56 6.26
CA THR A 32 -28.15 -20.30 7.51
C THR A 32 -28.36 -19.30 8.67
N ALA A 33 -28.83 -19.77 9.81
CA ALA A 33 -28.92 -18.93 11.02
C ALA A 33 -27.57 -18.25 11.35
N PHE A 34 -26.46 -18.93 11.05
CA PHE A 34 -25.10 -18.38 11.17
C PHE A 34 -24.86 -17.21 10.23
N ASP A 35 -25.34 -17.27 8.98
CA ASP A 35 -25.18 -16.18 8.02
C ASP A 35 -25.92 -14.92 8.49
N ILE A 36 -27.13 -15.09 9.04
CA ILE A 36 -27.92 -13.99 9.60
C ILE A 36 -27.20 -13.38 10.79
N PHE A 37 -26.71 -14.19 11.72
CA PHE A 37 -25.91 -13.74 12.86
C PHE A 37 -24.66 -12.97 12.40
N ASN A 38 -23.93 -13.52 11.44
CA ASN A 38 -22.73 -12.89 10.89
C ASN A 38 -23.02 -11.55 10.22
N ILE A 39 -24.10 -11.46 9.45
CA ILE A 39 -24.55 -10.20 8.82
C ILE A 39 -24.86 -9.15 9.89
N ILE A 40 -25.66 -9.52 10.92
CA ILE A 40 -26.00 -8.60 12.01
C ILE A 40 -24.74 -8.14 12.75
N PHE A 41 -23.86 -9.08 13.08
CA PHE A 41 -22.59 -8.79 13.76
C PHE A 41 -21.71 -7.83 12.94
N LEU A 42 -21.55 -8.09 11.64
CA LEU A 42 -20.79 -7.23 10.75
C LEU A 42 -21.42 -5.86 10.55
N LEU A 43 -22.76 -5.78 10.52
CA LEU A 43 -23.47 -4.49 10.47
C LEU A 43 -23.25 -3.67 11.73
N ILE A 44 -23.29 -4.28 12.90
CA ILE A 44 -22.99 -3.60 14.17
C ILE A 44 -21.55 -3.08 14.17
N LEU A 45 -20.58 -3.91 13.77
CA LEU A 45 -19.18 -3.49 13.64
C LEU A 45 -19.03 -2.34 12.66
N ALA A 46 -19.69 -2.42 11.50
CA ALA A 46 -19.65 -1.35 10.49
C ALA A 46 -20.21 -0.05 11.05
N LEU A 47 -21.33 -0.09 11.78
CA LEU A 47 -21.91 1.08 12.43
C LEU A 47 -20.96 1.69 13.46
N ILE A 48 -20.32 0.87 14.31
CA ILE A 48 -19.33 1.36 15.30
C ILE A 48 -18.16 2.08 14.61
N VAL A 49 -17.67 1.54 13.48
CA VAL A 49 -16.59 2.17 12.71
C VAL A 49 -17.05 3.45 12.01
N ILE A 50 -18.29 3.50 11.51
CA ILE A 50 -18.82 4.66 10.77
C ILE A 50 -19.11 5.85 11.69
N ILE A 51 -19.54 5.62 12.94
CA ILE A 51 -19.91 6.68 13.89
C ILE A 51 -18.85 7.79 14.02
N PRO A 52 -17.56 7.51 14.28
CA PRO A 52 -16.55 8.57 14.41
C PRO A 52 -16.34 9.35 13.12
N PHE A 53 -16.44 8.70 11.96
CA PHE A 53 -16.36 9.41 10.67
C PHE A 53 -17.58 10.32 10.46
N TYR A 54 -18.78 9.83 10.77
CA TYR A 54 -19.99 10.64 10.72
C TYR A 54 -19.86 11.89 11.60
N TYR A 55 -19.42 11.73 12.85
CA TYR A 55 -19.19 12.88 13.74
C TYR A 55 -18.16 13.85 13.20
N THR A 56 -17.10 13.37 12.61
CA THR A 56 -16.06 14.24 12.00
C THR A 56 -16.65 15.06 10.86
N ILE A 57 -17.45 14.42 10.00
CA ILE A 57 -18.14 15.11 8.89
C ILE A 57 -19.12 16.15 9.43
N VAL A 58 -19.98 15.80 10.38
CA VAL A 58 -20.96 16.72 10.97
C VAL A 58 -20.24 17.91 11.60
N ARG A 59 -19.19 17.68 12.40
CA ARG A 59 -18.40 18.72 13.06
C ARG A 59 -17.73 19.67 12.08
N SER A 60 -17.34 19.22 10.91
CA SER A 60 -16.73 20.07 9.90
C SER A 60 -17.64 21.17 9.38
N PHE A 61 -18.96 20.99 9.52
CA PHE A 61 -19.99 21.97 9.15
C PHE A 61 -20.53 22.80 10.33
N LEU A 62 -20.11 22.54 11.58
CA LEU A 62 -20.55 23.31 12.74
C LEU A 62 -19.88 24.69 12.78
N THR A 63 -20.63 25.70 13.24
CA THR A 63 -20.02 26.98 13.64
C THR A 63 -19.24 26.80 14.95
N GLN A 64 -18.25 27.68 15.21
CA GLN A 64 -17.49 27.64 16.46
C GLN A 64 -18.38 27.71 17.72
N GLN A 65 -19.42 28.50 17.68
CA GLN A 65 -20.37 28.62 18.80
C GLN A 65 -21.18 27.33 19.01
N GLU A 66 -21.69 26.74 17.93
CA GLU A 66 -22.44 25.48 17.99
C GLU A 66 -21.56 24.31 18.46
N PHE A 67 -20.29 24.28 18.04
CA PHE A 67 -19.32 23.29 18.48
C PHE A 67 -19.05 23.36 19.99
N ILE A 68 -18.92 24.58 20.56
CA ILE A 68 -18.69 24.78 22.00
C ILE A 68 -19.95 24.45 22.81
N MET A 69 -21.13 24.84 22.34
CA MET A 69 -22.37 24.63 23.07
C MET A 69 -22.91 23.20 22.97
N ASN A 70 -22.86 22.60 21.80
CA ASN A 70 -23.48 21.31 21.47
C ASN A 70 -22.57 20.41 20.61
N GLY A 71 -21.33 20.18 21.04
CA GLY A 71 -20.32 19.43 20.27
C GLY A 71 -20.68 17.95 19.97
N THR A 72 -21.77 17.43 20.53
CA THR A 72 -22.31 16.09 20.29
C THR A 72 -23.54 16.07 19.38
N THR A 73 -23.85 17.21 18.75
CA THR A 73 -24.98 17.31 17.83
C THR A 73 -24.87 16.29 16.68
N LEU A 74 -25.97 15.59 16.40
CA LEU A 74 -26.05 14.64 15.29
C LEU A 74 -26.23 15.34 13.93
N TRP A 75 -26.72 16.58 13.93
CA TRP A 75 -26.96 17.37 12.72
C TRP A 75 -26.73 18.84 13.00
N PRO A 76 -25.99 19.60 12.13
CA PRO A 76 -25.75 21.02 12.36
C PRO A 76 -27.03 21.82 12.22
N GLN A 77 -27.31 22.72 13.15
CA GLN A 77 -28.47 23.64 13.10
C GLN A 77 -28.20 24.78 12.12
N SER A 78 -26.94 25.25 12.08
CA SER A 78 -26.51 26.32 11.19
C SER A 78 -25.27 25.88 10.39
N PRO A 79 -25.43 25.04 9.34
CA PRO A 79 -24.28 24.49 8.62
C PRO A 79 -23.49 25.62 7.92
N THR A 80 -22.18 25.61 8.10
CA THR A 80 -21.25 26.57 7.53
C THR A 80 -20.09 25.89 6.81
N LEU A 81 -19.59 26.54 5.75
CA LEU A 81 -18.35 26.17 5.08
C LEU A 81 -17.16 27.05 5.55
N GLY A 82 -17.37 27.87 6.60
CA GLY A 82 -16.34 28.74 7.16
C GLY A 82 -15.07 27.99 7.52
N ASN A 83 -15.19 26.86 8.22
CA ASN A 83 -14.05 26.03 8.62
C ASN A 83 -13.20 25.58 7.42
N TYR A 84 -13.81 25.23 6.32
CA TYR A 84 -13.08 24.87 5.10
C TYR A 84 -12.37 26.08 4.49
N ARG A 85 -13.03 27.23 4.43
CA ARG A 85 -12.42 28.47 3.96
C ARG A 85 -11.20 28.86 4.80
N ASP A 86 -11.31 28.80 6.12
CA ASP A 86 -10.24 29.15 7.04
C ASP A 86 -9.03 28.21 6.91
N ILE A 87 -9.29 26.91 6.71
CA ILE A 87 -8.24 25.93 6.44
C ILE A 87 -7.52 26.23 5.11
N PHE A 88 -8.25 26.51 4.04
CA PHE A 88 -7.64 26.77 2.73
C PHE A 88 -6.89 28.09 2.67
N VAL A 89 -7.38 29.13 3.37
CA VAL A 89 -6.79 30.48 3.31
C VAL A 89 -5.74 30.70 4.39
N GLY A 90 -5.96 30.17 5.62
CA GLY A 90 -5.19 30.56 6.80
C GLY A 90 -4.06 29.61 7.22
N THR A 91 -4.13 28.31 6.87
CA THR A 91 -3.25 27.29 7.49
C THR A 91 -2.08 26.83 6.63
N GLY A 92 -1.95 27.31 5.39
CA GLY A 92 -0.95 26.78 4.47
C GLY A 92 -1.19 25.33 4.03
N LEU A 93 -2.41 24.84 4.15
CA LEU A 93 -2.80 23.46 3.82
C LEU A 93 -2.34 23.02 2.43
N LEU A 94 -2.52 23.88 1.43
CA LEU A 94 -2.10 23.58 0.05
C LEU A 94 -0.59 23.32 -0.04
N ARG A 95 0.21 24.12 0.64
CA ARG A 95 1.67 23.93 0.69
C ARG A 95 2.03 22.59 1.36
N SER A 96 1.37 22.28 2.47
CA SER A 96 1.57 21.02 3.17
C SER A 96 1.15 19.83 2.32
N PHE A 97 0.03 19.93 1.61
CA PHE A 97 -0.44 18.91 0.67
C PHE A 97 0.57 18.65 -0.45
N PHE A 98 1.06 19.71 -1.10
CA PHE A 98 2.09 19.55 -2.15
C PHE A 98 3.39 18.97 -1.61
N ASN A 99 3.80 19.32 -0.39
CA ASN A 99 4.96 18.70 0.26
C ASN A 99 4.73 17.21 0.49
N SER A 100 3.55 16.79 0.97
CA SER A 100 3.21 15.38 1.16
C SER A 100 3.25 14.60 -0.17
N VAL A 101 2.70 15.17 -1.24
CA VAL A 101 2.78 14.58 -2.58
C VAL A 101 4.23 14.45 -3.03
N LEU A 102 5.04 15.50 -2.88
CA LEU A 102 6.44 15.50 -3.26
C LEU A 102 7.24 14.42 -2.52
N TYR A 103 7.09 14.33 -1.18
CA TYR A 103 7.79 13.33 -0.38
C TYR A 103 7.32 11.91 -0.68
N THR A 104 6.03 11.73 -0.93
CA THR A 104 5.48 10.42 -1.32
C THR A 104 6.06 9.97 -2.66
N VAL A 105 6.04 10.83 -3.67
CA VAL A 105 6.54 10.48 -5.01
C VAL A 105 8.06 10.28 -4.99
N ALA A 106 8.82 11.24 -4.46
CA ALA A 106 10.28 11.14 -4.41
C ALA A 106 10.74 9.96 -3.53
N GLY A 107 10.10 9.78 -2.36
CA GLY A 107 10.39 8.67 -1.45
C GLY A 107 10.08 7.32 -2.08
N THR A 108 8.95 7.18 -2.76
CA THR A 108 8.58 5.94 -3.46
C THR A 108 9.55 5.59 -4.58
N ILE A 109 9.89 6.56 -5.44
CA ILE A 109 10.83 6.34 -6.54
C ILE A 109 12.19 5.89 -5.99
N PHE A 110 12.71 6.58 -4.98
CA PHE A 110 14.00 6.26 -4.38
C PHE A 110 13.99 4.90 -3.66
N SER A 111 12.93 4.61 -2.90
CA SER A 111 12.75 3.33 -2.21
C SER A 111 12.62 2.17 -3.21
N MET A 112 11.85 2.35 -4.27
CA MET A 112 11.72 1.33 -5.33
C MET A 112 13.02 1.05 -6.03
N PHE A 113 13.78 2.10 -6.35
CA PHE A 113 15.12 1.94 -6.96
C PHE A 113 16.05 1.11 -6.05
N LEU A 114 16.16 1.47 -4.77
CA LEU A 114 16.98 0.75 -3.81
C LEU A 114 16.52 -0.69 -3.59
N ALA A 115 15.21 -0.86 -3.32
CA ALA A 115 14.65 -2.18 -3.03
C ALA A 115 14.78 -3.13 -4.24
N THR A 116 14.53 -2.63 -5.46
CA THR A 116 14.58 -3.46 -6.68
C THR A 116 16.01 -3.86 -7.02
N THR A 117 16.97 -2.93 -6.93
CA THR A 117 18.39 -3.23 -7.23
C THR A 117 18.99 -4.19 -6.21
N LEU A 118 18.70 -3.99 -4.91
CA LEU A 118 19.14 -4.90 -3.85
C LEU A 118 18.49 -6.29 -3.98
N ALA A 119 17.18 -6.32 -4.24
CA ALA A 119 16.44 -7.56 -4.42
C ALA A 119 16.98 -8.37 -5.59
N TYR A 120 17.26 -7.73 -6.72
CA TYR A 120 17.86 -8.36 -7.89
C TYR A 120 19.25 -8.95 -7.56
N GLY A 121 20.15 -8.16 -6.98
CA GLY A 121 21.47 -8.64 -6.60
C GLY A 121 21.40 -9.84 -5.65
N LEU A 122 20.54 -9.76 -4.63
CA LEU A 122 20.38 -10.83 -3.64
C LEU A 122 19.55 -12.03 -4.12
N SER A 123 18.86 -11.95 -5.25
CA SER A 123 18.18 -13.10 -5.87
C SER A 123 19.17 -14.05 -6.54
N LYS A 124 20.33 -13.56 -6.99
CA LYS A 124 21.32 -14.37 -7.70
C LYS A 124 22.06 -15.32 -6.74
N LYS A 125 21.98 -16.62 -7.02
CA LYS A 125 22.55 -17.68 -6.15
C LYS A 125 24.07 -17.58 -5.98
N ASN A 126 24.76 -17.11 -7.01
CA ASN A 126 26.23 -17.02 -7.06
C ASN A 126 26.79 -15.71 -6.49
N TYR A 127 25.94 -14.84 -5.92
CA TYR A 127 26.39 -13.58 -5.34
C TYR A 127 27.22 -13.82 -4.06
N PRO A 128 28.50 -13.38 -4.01
CA PRO A 128 29.36 -13.60 -2.85
C PRO A 128 28.82 -12.85 -1.63
N GLY A 129 28.75 -13.55 -0.49
CA GLY A 129 28.21 -12.95 0.76
C GLY A 129 26.69 -12.85 0.83
N ARG A 130 25.96 -13.38 -0.15
CA ARG A 130 24.49 -13.35 -0.20
C ARG A 130 23.83 -13.71 1.13
N ALA A 131 24.22 -14.83 1.74
CA ALA A 131 23.66 -15.28 3.01
C ALA A 131 23.89 -14.28 4.15
N LEU A 132 25.07 -13.66 4.20
CA LEU A 132 25.41 -12.65 5.21
C LEU A 132 24.49 -11.43 5.06
N PHE A 133 24.39 -10.86 3.85
CA PHE A 133 23.54 -9.70 3.59
C PHE A 133 22.06 -9.99 3.86
N GLN A 134 21.56 -11.17 3.45
CA GLN A 134 20.18 -11.57 3.72
C GLN A 134 19.90 -11.67 5.22
N ASN A 135 20.80 -12.31 5.97
CA ASN A 135 20.64 -12.43 7.43
C ASN A 135 20.71 -11.06 8.10
N MET A 136 21.59 -10.16 7.67
CA MET A 136 21.63 -8.79 8.17
C MET A 136 20.32 -8.05 7.92
N ILE A 137 19.76 -8.14 6.72
CA ILE A 137 18.49 -7.51 6.37
C ILE A 137 17.34 -8.08 7.20
N VAL A 138 17.26 -9.40 7.33
CA VAL A 138 16.24 -10.06 8.17
C VAL A 138 16.44 -9.65 9.64
N PHE A 139 17.68 -9.57 10.12
CA PHE A 139 17.98 -9.13 11.48
C PHE A 139 17.41 -7.71 11.75
N THR A 140 17.54 -6.77 10.81
CA THR A 140 17.02 -5.41 10.96
C THR A 140 15.49 -5.34 11.05
N MET A 141 14.77 -6.38 10.62
CA MET A 141 13.31 -6.45 10.77
C MET A 141 12.88 -6.70 12.22
N TYR A 142 13.67 -7.44 12.96
CA TYR A 142 13.37 -7.85 14.34
C TYR A 142 14.08 -6.96 15.39
N PHE A 143 15.21 -6.40 15.04
CA PHE A 143 16.04 -5.59 15.94
C PHE A 143 16.19 -4.17 15.42
N GLY A 144 15.28 -3.30 15.86
CA GLY A 144 15.36 -1.87 15.62
C GLY A 144 16.09 -1.15 16.75
N GLY A 145 16.89 -0.15 16.43
CA GLY A 145 17.58 0.68 17.45
C GLY A 145 16.65 1.61 18.24
N GLY A 146 15.38 1.73 17.82
CA GLY A 146 14.44 2.67 18.41
C GLY A 146 14.53 4.10 17.82
N VAL A 147 13.62 4.95 18.28
CA VAL A 147 13.47 6.31 17.71
C VAL A 147 14.68 7.20 18.02
N VAL A 148 15.16 7.17 19.27
CA VAL A 148 16.25 8.08 19.71
C VAL A 148 17.58 7.80 19.01
N PRO A 149 18.10 6.56 18.96
CA PRO A 149 19.31 6.25 18.22
C PRO A 149 19.22 6.56 16.72
N PHE A 150 18.07 6.29 16.11
CA PHE A 150 17.86 6.60 14.70
C PHE A 150 17.84 8.12 14.45
N PHE A 151 17.20 8.90 15.31
CA PHE A 151 17.22 10.37 15.23
C PHE A 151 18.63 10.93 15.36
N LEU A 152 19.42 10.44 16.35
CA LEU A 152 20.79 10.87 16.55
C LEU A 152 21.66 10.56 15.34
N LEU A 153 21.53 9.37 14.76
CA LEU A 153 22.23 8.99 13.52
C LEU A 153 21.93 9.97 12.39
N ILE A 154 20.66 10.30 12.15
CA ILE A 154 20.27 11.23 11.08
C ILE A 154 20.83 12.63 11.35
N LYS A 155 20.86 13.05 12.60
CA LYS A 155 21.45 14.33 13.02
C LYS A 155 22.96 14.35 12.79
N ASP A 156 23.67 13.30 13.21
CA ASP A 156 25.14 13.19 13.07
C ASP A 156 25.56 13.09 11.60
N LEU A 157 24.72 12.54 10.72
CA LEU A 157 24.90 12.57 9.27
C LEU A 157 24.64 13.95 8.63
N GLY A 158 24.26 14.96 9.40
CA GLY A 158 23.98 16.32 8.92
C GLY A 158 22.70 16.43 8.09
N LEU A 159 21.80 15.42 8.17
CA LEU A 159 20.54 15.39 7.43
C LEU A 159 19.38 16.08 8.16
N TYR A 160 19.52 16.39 9.45
CA TYR A 160 18.50 17.04 10.25
C TYR A 160 18.17 18.44 9.72
N GLY A 161 16.89 18.78 9.63
CA GLY A 161 16.41 20.04 9.05
C GLY A 161 16.43 20.09 7.52
N ASN A 162 16.89 19.02 6.86
CA ASN A 162 16.86 18.92 5.41
C ASN A 162 15.56 18.26 4.94
N ARG A 163 14.91 18.86 3.92
CA ARG A 163 13.66 18.32 3.35
C ARG A 163 13.81 16.90 2.79
N PHE A 164 14.99 16.56 2.30
CA PHE A 164 15.28 15.21 1.77
C PHE A 164 15.67 14.19 2.84
N ALA A 165 15.84 14.61 4.10
CA ALA A 165 16.16 13.70 5.20
C ALA A 165 15.16 12.56 5.31
N VAL A 166 13.87 12.86 5.22
CA VAL A 166 12.79 11.87 5.30
C VAL A 166 12.85 10.89 4.13
N VAL A 167 13.14 11.38 2.93
CA VAL A 167 13.27 10.53 1.72
C VAL A 167 14.41 9.54 1.87
N ILE A 168 15.57 9.99 2.36
CA ILE A 168 16.78 9.17 2.51
C ILE A 168 16.66 8.24 3.72
N ALA A 169 16.28 8.77 4.87
CA ALA A 169 16.23 8.03 6.14
C ALA A 169 15.26 6.83 6.08
N LEU A 170 14.17 6.99 5.37
CA LEU A 170 13.15 5.95 5.25
C LEU A 170 13.21 5.19 3.91
N ALA A 171 14.25 5.36 3.11
CA ALA A 171 14.34 4.81 1.76
C ALA A 171 14.31 3.28 1.73
N PHE A 172 14.81 2.61 2.76
CA PHE A 172 14.92 1.16 2.82
C PHE A 172 13.82 0.55 3.69
N ASN A 173 13.13 -0.45 3.12
CA ASN A 173 12.20 -1.31 3.84
C ASN A 173 12.56 -2.76 3.54
N ALA A 174 13.01 -3.49 4.58
CA ALA A 174 13.48 -4.86 4.45
C ALA A 174 12.37 -5.82 3.98
N PHE A 175 11.14 -5.66 4.45
CA PHE A 175 10.00 -6.49 4.06
C PHE A 175 9.69 -6.35 2.57
N ASN A 176 9.60 -5.13 2.06
CA ASN A 176 9.32 -4.85 0.65
C ASN A 176 10.44 -5.39 -0.25
N MET A 177 11.70 -5.26 0.18
CA MET A 177 12.84 -5.80 -0.54
C MET A 177 12.81 -7.33 -0.62
N ILE A 178 12.48 -8.02 0.49
CA ILE A 178 12.36 -9.49 0.52
C ILE A 178 11.23 -9.97 -0.40
N ILE A 179 10.10 -9.27 -0.45
CA ILE A 179 9.02 -9.59 -1.40
C ILE A 179 9.57 -9.56 -2.82
N LEU A 180 10.20 -8.46 -3.23
CA LEU A 180 10.78 -8.33 -4.58
C LEU A 180 11.82 -9.40 -4.86
N ARG A 181 12.69 -9.71 -3.90
CA ARG A 181 13.69 -10.78 -4.04
C ARG A 181 13.04 -12.13 -4.31
N ASN A 182 12.01 -12.50 -3.55
CA ASN A 182 11.31 -13.76 -3.73
C ASN A 182 10.65 -13.84 -5.12
N PHE A 183 10.13 -12.73 -5.62
CA PHE A 183 9.60 -12.68 -6.99
C PHE A 183 10.70 -12.85 -8.04
N PHE A 184 11.88 -12.21 -7.90
CA PHE A 184 13.02 -12.44 -8.79
C PHE A 184 13.46 -13.90 -8.76
N GLU A 185 13.49 -14.55 -7.59
CA GLU A 185 13.86 -15.95 -7.46
C GLU A 185 12.82 -16.92 -8.09
N SER A 186 11.58 -16.46 -8.27
CA SER A 186 10.52 -17.25 -8.92
C SER A 186 10.53 -17.18 -10.45
N LEU A 187 11.32 -16.30 -11.04
CA LEU A 187 11.45 -16.22 -12.49
C LEU A 187 12.16 -17.49 -13.02
N PRO A 188 11.71 -18.02 -14.19
CA PRO A 188 12.39 -19.16 -14.80
C PRO A 188 13.84 -18.85 -15.14
N PRO A 189 14.82 -19.63 -14.66
CA PRO A 189 16.24 -19.38 -14.91
C PRO A 189 16.61 -19.51 -16.39
N ASP A 190 15.87 -20.32 -17.13
CA ASP A 190 16.10 -20.58 -18.56
C ASP A 190 16.06 -19.29 -19.41
N LEU A 191 15.27 -18.28 -18.99
CA LEU A 191 15.18 -17.00 -19.69
C LEU A 191 16.49 -16.20 -19.58
N GLU A 192 17.09 -16.20 -18.40
CA GLU A 192 18.36 -15.52 -18.15
C GLU A 192 19.49 -16.28 -18.86
N GLU A 193 19.50 -17.61 -18.80
CA GLU A 193 20.51 -18.45 -19.44
C GLU A 193 20.48 -18.29 -20.97
N ALA A 194 19.30 -18.32 -21.59
CA ALA A 194 19.16 -18.08 -23.02
C ALA A 194 19.67 -16.69 -23.42
N ALA A 195 19.31 -15.65 -22.64
CA ALA A 195 19.80 -14.29 -22.92
C ALA A 195 21.32 -14.16 -22.76
N MET A 196 21.93 -14.85 -21.78
CA MET A 196 23.40 -14.88 -21.65
C MET A 196 24.08 -15.56 -22.82
N LEU A 197 23.51 -16.63 -23.37
CA LEU A 197 24.00 -17.30 -24.59
C LEU A 197 23.90 -16.37 -25.80
N ASP A 198 22.89 -15.51 -25.86
CA ASP A 198 22.76 -14.47 -26.89
C ASP A 198 23.69 -13.25 -26.66
N GLY A 199 24.56 -13.29 -25.64
CA GLY A 199 25.55 -12.24 -25.35
C GLY A 199 24.94 -11.05 -24.59
N ALA A 200 23.78 -11.16 -23.98
CA ALA A 200 23.22 -10.08 -23.17
C ALA A 200 24.01 -9.89 -21.87
N SER A 201 24.34 -8.62 -21.56
CA SER A 201 24.97 -8.29 -20.26
C SER A 201 23.93 -8.42 -19.12
N PRO A 202 24.38 -8.65 -17.86
CA PRO A 202 23.50 -8.73 -16.69
C PRO A 202 22.59 -7.50 -16.53
N PHE A 203 23.09 -6.31 -16.85
CA PHE A 203 22.30 -5.08 -16.85
C PHE A 203 21.20 -5.08 -17.89
N ARG A 204 21.48 -5.62 -19.09
CA ARG A 204 20.48 -5.76 -20.15
C ARG A 204 19.40 -6.77 -19.78
N ILE A 205 19.78 -7.90 -19.17
CA ILE A 205 18.86 -8.91 -18.67
C ILE A 205 17.93 -8.29 -17.62
N PHE A 206 18.49 -7.58 -16.63
CA PHE A 206 17.71 -6.91 -15.60
C PHE A 206 16.64 -5.96 -16.18
N TRP A 207 17.04 -5.06 -17.09
CA TRP A 207 16.13 -4.03 -17.60
C TRP A 207 15.15 -4.53 -18.66
N GLN A 208 15.58 -5.45 -19.53
CA GLN A 208 14.78 -5.84 -20.70
C GLN A 208 14.00 -7.14 -20.50
N ILE A 209 14.41 -7.98 -19.55
CA ILE A 209 13.78 -9.29 -19.31
C ILE A 209 13.13 -9.32 -17.93
N ASP A 210 13.92 -9.18 -16.87
CA ASP A 210 13.45 -9.42 -15.51
C ASP A 210 12.44 -8.35 -15.05
N LEU A 211 12.76 -7.06 -15.18
CA LEU A 211 11.86 -5.97 -14.77
C LEU A 211 10.49 -6.00 -15.48
N PRO A 212 10.40 -6.22 -16.81
CA PRO A 212 9.11 -6.37 -17.46
C PRO A 212 8.27 -7.54 -16.95
N LEU A 213 8.90 -8.68 -16.63
CA LEU A 213 8.22 -9.84 -16.06
C LEU A 213 7.75 -9.59 -14.61
N MET A 214 8.46 -8.74 -13.91
CA MET A 214 8.19 -8.35 -12.52
C MET A 214 7.11 -7.27 -12.36
N LYS A 215 6.52 -6.74 -13.43
CA LYS A 215 5.53 -5.64 -13.37
C LYS A 215 4.44 -5.81 -12.31
N PRO A 216 3.80 -6.98 -12.12
CA PRO A 216 2.77 -7.15 -11.09
C PRO A 216 3.33 -6.99 -9.66
N ALA A 217 4.51 -7.56 -9.40
CA ALA A 217 5.18 -7.46 -8.12
C ALA A 217 5.65 -6.03 -7.84
N LEU A 218 6.25 -5.38 -8.85
CA LEU A 218 6.67 -3.99 -8.76
C LEU A 218 5.48 -3.07 -8.47
N ALA A 219 4.34 -3.26 -9.14
CA ALA A 219 3.13 -2.48 -8.88
C ALA A 219 2.63 -2.64 -7.43
N THR A 220 2.61 -3.87 -6.92
CA THR A 220 2.20 -4.18 -5.55
C THR A 220 3.12 -3.51 -4.52
N VAL A 221 4.43 -3.65 -4.68
CA VAL A 221 5.40 -3.06 -3.74
C VAL A 221 5.44 -1.54 -3.87
N THR A 222 5.25 -1.00 -5.07
CA THR A 222 5.09 0.45 -5.27
C THR A 222 3.90 0.98 -4.47
N LEU A 223 2.77 0.27 -4.50
CA LEU A 223 1.60 0.65 -3.70
C LEU A 223 1.91 0.65 -2.19
N TYR A 224 2.64 -0.36 -1.69
CA TYR A 224 3.06 -0.39 -0.29
C TYR A 224 3.91 0.83 0.07
N PHE A 225 4.91 1.18 -0.75
CA PHE A 225 5.72 2.38 -0.53
C PHE A 225 4.90 3.67 -0.60
N ILE A 226 3.95 3.79 -1.54
CA ILE A 226 3.06 4.96 -1.63
C ILE A 226 2.26 5.12 -0.34
N VAL A 227 1.63 4.04 0.14
CA VAL A 227 0.81 4.06 1.36
C VAL A 227 1.66 4.40 2.58
N ASP A 228 2.83 3.76 2.72
CA ASP A 228 3.75 4.04 3.83
C ASP A 228 4.19 5.52 3.84
N ARG A 229 4.57 6.05 2.68
CA ARG A 229 5.02 7.44 2.56
C ARG A 229 3.92 8.46 2.75
N TRP A 230 2.74 8.18 2.23
CA TRP A 230 1.58 9.06 2.37
C TRP A 230 1.14 9.19 3.83
N ASN A 231 1.22 8.11 4.59
CA ASN A 231 0.84 8.09 6.01
C ASN A 231 1.97 8.50 6.95
N GLU A 232 3.17 8.79 6.42
CA GLU A 232 4.35 9.13 7.22
C GLU A 232 4.29 10.59 7.69
N TRP A 233 3.83 10.79 8.91
CA TRP A 233 3.80 12.11 9.56
C TRP A 233 4.86 12.27 10.66
N PHE A 234 5.20 11.17 11.34
CA PHE A 234 6.04 11.21 12.54
C PHE A 234 7.49 11.63 12.22
N TRP A 235 8.15 10.91 11.30
CA TRP A 235 9.51 11.23 10.90
C TRP A 235 9.58 12.52 10.09
N SER A 236 8.55 12.82 9.32
CA SER A 236 8.42 14.08 8.61
C SER A 236 8.40 15.26 9.57
N ASN A 237 7.64 15.16 10.67
CA ASN A 237 7.61 16.18 11.71
C ASN A 237 8.93 16.24 12.48
N LEU A 238 9.48 15.09 12.86
CA LEU A 238 10.69 15.02 13.71
C LEU A 238 11.95 15.48 12.97
N LEU A 239 12.10 15.16 11.68
CA LEU A 239 13.32 15.40 10.91
C LEU A 239 13.31 16.70 10.10
N SER A 240 12.14 17.19 9.67
CA SER A 240 12.03 18.34 8.78
C SER A 240 11.69 19.66 9.48
N VAL A 241 11.19 19.61 10.72
CA VAL A 241 10.85 20.83 11.48
C VAL A 241 12.11 21.43 12.07
N SER A 242 12.61 22.49 11.45
CA SER A 242 13.50 23.44 12.13
C SER A 242 12.65 24.31 13.05
N TYR A 243 12.87 24.25 14.35
CA TYR A 243 12.20 25.09 15.37
C TYR A 243 12.42 26.60 15.17
N THR A 244 13.23 27.01 14.20
CA THR A 244 13.53 28.40 13.88
C THR A 244 12.39 29.16 13.20
N HIS A 245 11.27 28.52 12.89
CA HIS A 245 10.08 29.13 12.30
C HIS A 245 8.85 29.20 13.22
N LEU A 246 9.04 28.96 14.53
CA LEU A 246 8.00 29.12 15.56
C LEU A 246 8.16 30.39 16.39
N THR A 247 9.01 31.34 15.95
CA THR A 247 9.09 32.70 16.50
C THR A 247 8.66 33.69 15.42
#